data_cf78be44819c6651b55b824802957124
#
_entry.id   cf78be44819c6651b55b824802957124
#
_cell.length_a   1.000
_cell.length_b   1.000
_cell.length_c   1.000
_cell.angle_alpha   90.00
_cell.angle_beta   90.00
_cell.angle_gamma   90.00
#
_symmetry.space_group_name_H-M   'P 1'
#
loop_
_entity.id
_entity.type
_entity.pdbx_description
1 polymer ?
#
loop_
_entity_poly.entity_id
_entity_poly.type
_entity_poly.pdbx_seq_one_letter_code
_entity_poly.pdbx_strand_id
1 'polypeptide(L)'
;SEMCIRDSYNSKQAKAVNNYNEPELTPAQTKERIVALLLVFAVVIFFWMAFHQNGLTMTFFARDYTTQSVTGLDRIGFDVWNLVLLIIVVYGAFSLFQSKTGRGKAIAGVAVLASLGILIWSYSSMDPTVEILPQIFQQFNPFFVVALTPVSLAVFGYLARRKKEPSAPRKILSLIHI
;
A
#
# COMPACT_ATOMS: atom_id res chain seq x y z
N SER A 1 28.22 12.35 22.72
CA SER A 1 28.73 11.88 21.40
C SER A 1 27.64 11.78 20.33
N GLU A 2 26.35 11.61 20.69
CA GLU A 2 25.23 11.55 19.72
C GLU A 2 24.94 12.92 19.05
N MET A 3 25.16 14.01 19.76
CA MET A 3 24.95 15.37 19.25
C MET A 3 25.91 15.71 18.10
N CYS A 4 27.17 15.26 18.16
CA CYS A 4 28.15 15.47 17.09
C CYS A 4 27.82 14.69 15.80
N ILE A 5 27.23 13.52 15.90
CA ILE A 5 26.82 12.71 14.72
C ILE A 5 25.66 13.37 14.01
N ARG A 6 24.70 13.91 14.76
CA ARG A 6 23.52 14.61 14.23
C ARG A 6 23.88 15.91 13.52
N ASP A 7 24.83 16.69 14.07
CA ASP A 7 25.31 17.91 13.43
C ASP A 7 26.14 17.63 12.17
N SER A 8 26.92 16.55 12.16
CA SER A 8 27.69 16.13 10.98
C SER A 8 26.75 15.65 9.84
N TYR A 9 25.64 14.98 10.16
CA TYR A 9 24.64 14.54 9.18
C TYR A 9 23.90 15.75 8.59
N ASN A 10 23.42 16.66 9.43
CA ASN A 10 22.76 17.90 9.00
C ASN A 10 23.66 18.81 8.16
N SER A 11 24.96 18.93 8.52
CA SER A 11 25.91 19.77 7.76
C SER A 11 26.21 19.18 6.37
N LYS A 12 26.25 17.83 6.24
CA LYS A 12 26.41 17.18 4.93
C LYS A 12 25.17 17.32 4.05
N GLN A 13 23.97 17.20 4.61
CA GLN A 13 22.72 17.45 3.87
C GLN A 13 22.59 18.93 3.48
N ALA A 14 22.89 19.87 4.35
CA ALA A 14 22.86 21.28 4.05
C ALA A 14 23.91 21.67 2.98
N LYS A 15 25.10 21.07 2.99
CA LYS A 15 26.12 21.26 1.94
C LYS A 15 25.71 20.58 0.62
N ALA A 16 25.01 19.44 0.66
CA ALA A 16 24.47 18.81 -0.54
C ALA A 16 23.35 19.62 -1.17
N VAL A 17 22.48 20.23 -0.36
CA VAL A 17 21.41 21.13 -0.82
C VAL A 17 21.97 22.44 -1.40
N ASN A 18 23.02 23.00 -0.79
CA ASN A 18 23.67 24.22 -1.30
C ASN A 18 24.55 24.01 -2.54
N ASN A 19 24.92 22.77 -2.87
CA ASN A 19 25.70 22.45 -4.08
C ASN A 19 24.85 22.14 -5.32
N TYR A 20 23.52 22.09 -5.17
CA TYR A 20 22.63 22.22 -6.31
C TYR A 20 22.61 23.70 -6.71
N ASN A 21 23.46 24.08 -7.67
CA ASN A 21 23.26 25.30 -8.46
C ASN A 21 21.92 25.12 -9.19
N GLU A 22 20.80 25.28 -8.48
CA GLU A 22 19.54 25.51 -9.16
C GLU A 22 19.69 26.84 -9.90
N PRO A 23 19.52 26.86 -11.24
CA PRO A 23 19.56 28.12 -11.97
C PRO A 23 18.54 29.04 -11.33
N GLU A 24 18.94 30.26 -10.96
CA GLU A 24 18.03 31.26 -10.41
C GLU A 24 16.85 31.41 -11.33
N LEU A 25 15.68 30.95 -10.85
CA LEU A 25 14.45 30.97 -11.63
C LEU A 25 14.04 32.42 -11.88
N THR A 26 13.82 32.76 -13.13
CA THR A 26 13.25 34.06 -13.45
C THR A 26 11.87 34.22 -12.78
N PRO A 27 11.48 35.44 -12.37
CA PRO A 27 10.19 35.67 -11.71
C PRO A 27 8.99 35.12 -12.50
N ALA A 28 9.07 35.09 -13.84
CA ALA A 28 8.06 34.49 -14.71
C ALA A 28 7.97 32.98 -14.54
N GLN A 29 9.09 32.26 -14.52
CA GLN A 29 9.16 30.82 -14.29
C GLN A 29 8.69 30.42 -12.89
N THR A 30 8.98 31.24 -11.89
CA THR A 30 8.49 31.05 -10.53
C THR A 30 6.96 31.15 -10.48
N LYS A 31 6.39 32.15 -11.16
CA LYS A 31 4.94 32.34 -11.27
C LYS A 31 4.27 31.15 -11.96
N GLU A 32 4.81 30.67 -13.06
CA GLU A 32 4.28 29.46 -13.76
C GLU A 32 4.30 28.23 -12.86
N ARG A 33 5.37 28.00 -12.12
CA ARG A 33 5.46 26.88 -11.17
C ARG A 33 4.46 27.00 -10.04
N ILE A 34 4.26 28.20 -9.49
CA ILE A 34 3.27 28.45 -8.44
C ILE A 34 1.86 28.19 -8.97
N VAL A 35 1.52 28.67 -10.16
CA VAL A 35 0.21 28.42 -10.78
C VAL A 35 0.00 26.93 -11.02
N ALA A 36 1.00 26.23 -11.57
CA ALA A 36 0.93 24.79 -11.76
C ALA A 36 0.72 24.04 -10.42
N LEU A 37 1.42 24.44 -9.37
CA LEU A 37 1.27 23.87 -8.03
C LEU A 37 -0.14 24.09 -7.47
N LEU A 38 -0.68 25.31 -7.61
CA LEU A 38 -2.05 25.64 -7.18
C LEU A 38 -3.11 24.84 -7.94
N LEU A 39 -2.93 24.64 -9.25
CA LEU A 39 -3.81 23.79 -10.05
C LEU A 39 -3.76 22.31 -9.57
N VAL A 40 -2.57 21.80 -9.29
CA VAL A 40 -2.43 20.44 -8.71
C VAL A 40 -3.15 20.36 -7.37
N PHE A 41 -2.98 21.32 -6.48
CA PHE A 41 -3.68 21.33 -5.20
C PHE A 41 -5.20 21.38 -5.36
N ALA A 42 -5.70 22.17 -6.30
CA ALA A 42 -7.14 22.21 -6.59
C ALA A 42 -7.67 20.82 -7.00
N VAL A 43 -6.97 20.14 -7.92
CA VAL A 43 -7.33 18.76 -8.33
C VAL A 43 -7.26 17.79 -7.15
N VAL A 44 -6.22 17.89 -6.32
CA VAL A 44 -6.03 17.03 -5.15
C VAL A 44 -7.14 17.21 -4.11
N ILE A 45 -7.65 18.41 -3.91
CA ILE A 45 -8.81 18.67 -3.02
C ILE A 45 -10.05 17.91 -3.51
N PHE A 46 -10.39 18.00 -4.80
CA PHE A 46 -11.53 17.27 -5.37
C PHE A 46 -11.32 15.75 -5.32
N PHE A 47 -10.10 15.29 -5.56
CA PHE A 47 -9.75 13.86 -5.44
C PHE A 47 -9.99 13.36 -4.01
N TRP A 48 -9.48 14.04 -2.99
CA TRP A 48 -9.66 13.62 -1.60
C TRP A 48 -11.12 13.70 -1.16
N MET A 49 -11.86 14.69 -1.62
CA MET A 49 -13.29 14.79 -1.36
C MET A 49 -14.06 13.58 -1.92
N ALA A 50 -13.80 13.19 -3.17
CA ALA A 50 -14.39 12.02 -3.78
C ALA A 50 -13.94 10.72 -3.09
N PHE A 51 -12.67 10.62 -2.72
CA PHE A 51 -12.10 9.46 -2.05
C PHE A 51 -12.74 9.23 -0.67
N HIS A 52 -12.95 10.28 0.13
CA HIS A 52 -13.60 10.15 1.43
C HIS A 52 -15.09 9.81 1.31
N GLN A 53 -15.78 10.31 0.29
CA GLN A 53 -17.18 9.92 0.04
C GLN A 53 -17.31 8.44 -0.30
N ASN A 54 -16.34 7.85 -0.99
CA ASN A 54 -16.34 6.42 -1.31
C ASN A 54 -16.50 5.56 -0.04
N GLY A 55 -15.76 5.88 1.02
CA GLY A 55 -15.86 5.17 2.29
C GLY A 55 -17.24 5.26 2.94
N LEU A 56 -17.83 6.44 2.98
CA LEU A 56 -19.17 6.66 3.55
C LEU A 56 -20.26 5.98 2.71
N THR A 57 -20.25 6.19 1.40
CA THR A 57 -21.24 5.62 0.48
C THR A 57 -21.19 4.09 0.49
N MET A 58 -20.01 3.49 0.48
CA MET A 58 -19.84 2.03 0.57
C MET A 58 -20.41 1.47 1.89
N THR A 59 -20.21 2.16 3.00
CA THR A 59 -20.72 1.73 4.30
C THR A 59 -22.26 1.77 4.35
N PHE A 60 -22.88 2.84 3.83
CA PHE A 60 -24.32 2.93 3.76
C PHE A 60 -24.90 1.90 2.79
N PHE A 61 -24.30 1.73 1.63
CA PHE A 61 -24.71 0.71 0.66
C PHE A 61 -24.60 -0.71 1.26
N ALA A 62 -23.48 -1.00 1.93
CA ALA A 62 -23.27 -2.28 2.58
C ALA A 62 -24.32 -2.56 3.66
N ARG A 63 -24.69 -1.54 4.46
CA ARG A 63 -25.71 -1.68 5.48
C ARG A 63 -27.10 -1.97 4.91
N ASP A 64 -27.46 -1.27 3.83
CA ASP A 64 -28.84 -1.26 3.35
C ASP A 64 -29.10 -2.32 2.25
N TYR A 65 -28.07 -2.73 1.50
CA TYR A 65 -28.20 -3.57 0.30
C TYR A 65 -27.39 -4.87 0.31
N THR A 66 -26.57 -5.12 1.33
CA THR A 66 -25.79 -6.36 1.40
C THR A 66 -26.26 -7.27 2.53
N THR A 67 -25.93 -8.56 2.41
CA THR A 67 -26.19 -9.55 3.46
C THR A 67 -25.40 -9.18 4.72
N GLN A 68 -26.08 -9.18 5.86
CA GLN A 68 -25.46 -8.84 7.16
C GLN A 68 -24.80 -10.04 7.83
N SER A 69 -24.87 -11.21 7.23
CA SER A 69 -24.24 -12.43 7.77
C SER A 69 -23.59 -13.25 6.65
N VAL A 70 -22.45 -13.86 6.94
CA VAL A 70 -21.73 -14.76 6.02
C VAL A 70 -21.52 -16.11 6.65
N THR A 71 -21.51 -17.13 5.78
CA THR A 71 -21.25 -18.52 6.13
C THR A 71 -20.14 -19.08 5.24
N GLY A 72 -19.52 -20.18 5.64
CA GLY A 72 -18.51 -20.85 4.82
C GLY A 72 -17.14 -20.15 4.83
N LEU A 73 -16.43 -20.22 3.71
CA LEU A 73 -15.08 -19.68 3.56
C LEU A 73 -15.03 -18.15 3.57
N ASP A 74 -16.11 -17.49 3.21
CA ASP A 74 -16.19 -16.03 3.14
C ASP A 74 -15.97 -15.39 4.51
N ARG A 75 -16.23 -16.10 5.62
CA ARG A 75 -16.00 -15.64 7.00
C ARG A 75 -14.55 -15.19 7.23
N ILE A 76 -13.57 -15.82 6.56
CA ILE A 76 -12.16 -15.47 6.69
C ILE A 76 -11.90 -14.03 6.22
N GLY A 77 -12.58 -13.60 5.14
CA GLY A 77 -12.42 -12.28 4.55
C GLY A 77 -13.04 -11.15 5.37
N PHE A 78 -13.95 -11.45 6.28
CA PHE A 78 -14.65 -10.45 7.09
C PHE A 78 -14.11 -10.29 8.52
N ASP A 79 -12.96 -10.92 8.83
CA ASP A 79 -12.22 -10.70 10.05
C ASP A 79 -10.88 -10.01 9.75
N VAL A 80 -10.66 -8.88 10.43
CA VAL A 80 -9.43 -8.06 10.25
C VAL A 80 -8.16 -8.85 10.55
N TRP A 81 -8.17 -9.69 11.58
CA TRP A 81 -7.01 -10.50 11.94
C TRP A 81 -6.67 -11.53 10.88
N ASN A 82 -7.67 -12.14 10.28
CA ASN A 82 -7.47 -13.09 9.18
C ASN A 82 -6.95 -12.39 7.93
N LEU A 83 -7.40 -11.15 7.64
CA LEU A 83 -6.85 -10.35 6.55
C LEU A 83 -5.36 -10.01 6.76
N VAL A 84 -4.95 -9.70 8.00
CA VAL A 84 -3.54 -9.49 8.33
C VAL A 84 -2.72 -10.75 8.12
N LEU A 85 -3.22 -11.91 8.58
CA LEU A 85 -2.57 -13.20 8.35
C LEU A 85 -2.44 -13.52 6.86
N LEU A 86 -3.45 -13.21 6.07
CA LEU A 86 -3.42 -13.38 4.62
C LEU A 86 -2.36 -12.50 3.96
N ILE A 87 -2.18 -11.26 4.42
CA ILE A 87 -1.08 -10.38 3.98
C ILE A 87 0.26 -11.03 4.29
N ILE A 88 0.45 -11.57 5.49
CA ILE A 88 1.70 -12.24 5.89
C ILE A 88 1.97 -13.45 4.98
N VAL A 89 0.94 -14.22 4.62
CA VAL A 89 1.07 -15.33 3.67
C VAL A 89 1.52 -14.84 2.30
N VAL A 90 0.90 -13.77 1.77
CA VAL A 90 1.28 -13.20 0.46
C VAL A 90 2.72 -12.72 0.47
N TYR A 91 3.12 -11.92 1.46
CA TYR A 91 4.49 -11.42 1.57
C TYR A 91 5.51 -12.53 1.83
N GLY A 92 5.17 -13.50 2.65
CA GLY A 92 6.00 -14.66 2.93
C GLY A 92 6.19 -15.52 1.68
N ALA A 93 5.14 -15.80 0.93
CA ALA A 93 5.23 -16.50 -0.35
C ALA A 93 6.10 -15.75 -1.34
N PHE A 94 5.92 -14.43 -1.45
CA PHE A 94 6.75 -13.58 -2.31
C PHE A 94 8.22 -13.59 -1.90
N SER A 95 8.48 -13.53 -0.60
CA SER A 95 9.83 -13.62 -0.01
C SER A 95 10.49 -14.97 -0.31
N LEU A 96 9.74 -16.07 -0.31
CA LEU A 96 10.26 -17.41 -0.69
C LEU A 96 10.80 -17.43 -2.14
N PHE A 97 10.08 -16.78 -3.08
CA PHE A 97 10.49 -16.70 -4.47
C PHE A 97 11.67 -15.74 -4.68
N GLN A 98 11.73 -14.64 -3.94
CA GLN A 98 12.70 -13.56 -4.15
C GLN A 98 13.98 -13.75 -3.33
N SER A 99 13.94 -14.44 -2.20
CA SER A 99 15.11 -14.61 -1.34
C SER A 99 16.16 -15.54 -1.95
N LYS A 100 17.39 -15.03 -2.04
CA LYS A 100 18.57 -15.82 -2.48
C LYS A 100 19.26 -16.56 -1.33
N THR A 101 18.97 -16.17 -0.09
CA THR A 101 19.64 -16.70 1.11
C THR A 101 18.81 -17.83 1.71
N GLY A 102 19.43 -18.98 2.00
CA GLY A 102 18.76 -20.13 2.59
C GLY A 102 18.05 -19.79 3.92
N ARG A 103 18.67 -18.97 4.78
CA ARG A 103 18.06 -18.49 6.03
C ARG A 103 16.81 -17.67 5.79
N GLY A 104 16.82 -16.77 4.78
CA GLY A 104 15.65 -15.98 4.42
C GLY A 104 14.47 -16.83 3.94
N LYS A 105 14.74 -17.87 3.15
CA LYS A 105 13.71 -18.85 2.71
C LYS A 105 13.14 -19.64 3.90
N ALA A 106 13.99 -20.07 4.83
CA ALA A 106 13.55 -20.79 6.01
C ALA A 106 12.62 -19.93 6.89
N ILE A 107 13.00 -18.68 7.16
CA ILE A 107 12.18 -17.75 7.96
C ILE A 107 10.84 -17.46 7.27
N ALA A 108 10.87 -17.18 5.97
CA ALA A 108 9.65 -16.94 5.19
C ALA A 108 8.76 -18.20 5.15
N GLY A 109 9.34 -19.38 4.98
CA GLY A 109 8.61 -20.65 5.02
C GLY A 109 7.92 -20.91 6.35
N VAL A 110 8.63 -20.71 7.46
CA VAL A 110 8.06 -20.82 8.81
C VAL A 110 6.94 -19.82 9.02
N ALA A 111 7.13 -18.57 8.61
CA ALA A 111 6.09 -17.52 8.73
C ALA A 111 4.82 -17.88 7.94
N VAL A 112 4.96 -18.38 6.71
CA VAL A 112 3.81 -18.82 5.89
C VAL A 112 3.10 -20.01 6.53
N LEU A 113 3.83 -21.02 6.97
CA LEU A 113 3.24 -22.21 7.60
C LEU A 113 2.55 -21.87 8.92
N ALA A 114 3.16 -21.02 9.75
CA ALA A 114 2.55 -20.55 10.99
C ALA A 114 1.27 -19.76 10.72
N SER A 115 1.30 -18.82 9.74
CA SER A 115 0.12 -18.03 9.39
C SER A 115 -1.02 -18.89 8.83
N LEU A 116 -0.72 -19.88 7.98
CA LEU A 116 -1.71 -20.83 7.48
C LEU A 116 -2.28 -21.71 8.61
N GLY A 117 -1.45 -22.17 9.53
CA GLY A 117 -1.89 -22.94 10.71
C GLY A 117 -2.85 -22.13 11.58
N ILE A 118 -2.52 -20.85 11.84
CA ILE A 118 -3.39 -19.95 12.60
C ILE A 118 -4.69 -19.66 11.85
N LEU A 119 -4.66 -19.49 10.51
CA LEU A 119 -5.86 -19.30 9.70
C LEU A 119 -6.80 -20.52 9.76
N ILE A 120 -6.25 -21.71 9.67
CA ILE A 120 -7.04 -22.95 9.76
C ILE A 120 -7.63 -23.08 11.16
N TRP A 121 -6.86 -22.79 12.19
CA TRP A 121 -7.34 -22.82 13.57
C TRP A 121 -8.42 -21.75 13.81
N SER A 122 -8.21 -20.52 13.34
CA SER A 122 -9.20 -19.43 13.40
C SER A 122 -10.51 -19.84 12.71
N TYR A 123 -10.41 -20.42 11.50
CA TYR A 123 -11.56 -20.88 10.76
C TYR A 123 -12.37 -21.96 11.50
N SER A 124 -11.69 -22.91 12.15
CA SER A 124 -12.35 -23.97 12.92
C SER A 124 -12.94 -23.48 14.25
N SER A 125 -12.43 -22.39 14.80
CA SER A 125 -12.90 -21.77 16.05
C SER A 125 -13.99 -20.71 15.84
N MET A 126 -14.24 -20.29 14.61
CA MET A 126 -15.28 -19.32 14.27
C MET A 126 -16.68 -19.92 14.29
N ASP A 127 -17.65 -19.13 14.74
CA ASP A 127 -19.06 -19.50 14.66
C ASP A 127 -19.48 -19.76 13.21
N PRO A 128 -20.44 -20.68 12.95
CA PRO A 128 -20.90 -21.03 11.61
C PRO A 128 -21.40 -19.83 10.80
N THR A 129 -21.95 -18.83 11.48
CA THR A 129 -22.42 -17.57 10.94
C THR A 129 -21.73 -16.41 11.62
N VAL A 130 -21.14 -15.51 10.84
CA VAL A 130 -20.50 -14.27 11.36
C VAL A 130 -21.29 -13.07 10.85
N GLU A 131 -21.65 -12.17 11.77
CA GLU A 131 -22.28 -10.90 11.42
C GLU A 131 -21.24 -9.96 10.79
N ILE A 132 -21.61 -9.34 9.67
CA ILE A 132 -20.77 -8.40 8.95
C ILE A 132 -21.05 -6.99 9.44
N LEU A 133 -20.07 -6.34 10.02
CA LEU A 133 -20.11 -4.92 10.26
C LEU A 133 -19.91 -4.17 8.93
N PRO A 134 -20.82 -3.25 8.52
CA PRO A 134 -20.72 -2.54 7.24
C PRO A 134 -19.38 -1.82 7.02
N GLN A 135 -18.72 -1.39 8.09
CA GLN A 135 -17.42 -0.72 8.04
C GLN A 135 -16.29 -1.64 7.52
N ILE A 136 -16.45 -2.96 7.59
CA ILE A 136 -15.40 -3.90 7.19
C ILE A 136 -15.14 -3.84 5.67
N PHE A 137 -16.12 -3.42 4.88
CA PHE A 137 -15.96 -3.22 3.45
C PHE A 137 -14.90 -2.15 3.11
N GLN A 138 -14.68 -1.18 4.00
CA GLN A 138 -13.60 -0.19 3.85
C GLN A 138 -12.21 -0.79 4.03
N GLN A 139 -12.09 -1.91 4.76
CA GLN A 139 -10.83 -2.61 5.00
C GLN A 139 -10.29 -3.30 3.75
N PHE A 140 -11.15 -3.65 2.79
CA PHE A 140 -10.72 -4.30 1.56
C PHE A 140 -9.83 -3.40 0.71
N ASN A 141 -10.08 -2.09 0.66
CA ASN A 141 -9.24 -1.17 -0.10
C ASN A 141 -7.78 -1.17 0.39
N PRO A 142 -7.45 -0.84 1.65
CA PRO A 142 -6.08 -0.92 2.15
C PRO A 142 -5.51 -2.34 2.09
N PHE A 143 -6.34 -3.37 2.29
CA PHE A 143 -5.91 -4.76 2.16
C PHE A 143 -5.38 -5.06 0.76
N PHE A 144 -6.13 -4.75 -0.30
CA PHE A 144 -5.71 -5.00 -1.67
C PHE A 144 -4.50 -4.16 -2.07
N VAL A 145 -4.43 -2.89 -1.63
CA VAL A 145 -3.26 -2.04 -1.89
C VAL A 145 -2.00 -2.69 -1.30
N VAL A 146 -2.04 -3.13 -0.05
CA VAL A 146 -0.90 -3.77 0.60
C VAL A 146 -0.58 -5.14 -0.03
N ALA A 147 -1.59 -5.98 -0.27
CA ALA A 147 -1.41 -7.32 -0.83
C ALA A 147 -0.86 -7.30 -2.28
N LEU A 148 -1.26 -6.32 -3.11
CA LEU A 148 -0.83 -6.20 -4.50
C LEU A 148 0.49 -5.43 -4.66
N THR A 149 0.97 -4.74 -3.64
CA THR A 149 2.24 -4.00 -3.68
C THR A 149 3.43 -4.86 -4.11
N PRO A 150 3.69 -6.06 -3.54
CA PRO A 150 4.81 -6.89 -3.97
C PRO A 150 4.68 -7.36 -5.41
N VAL A 151 3.46 -7.59 -5.91
CA VAL A 151 3.21 -7.95 -7.31
C VAL A 151 3.58 -6.79 -8.22
N SER A 152 3.11 -5.58 -7.90
CA SER A 152 3.43 -4.36 -8.65
C SER A 152 4.94 -4.10 -8.68
N LEU A 153 5.62 -4.24 -7.54
CA LEU A 153 7.08 -4.10 -7.46
C LEU A 153 7.81 -5.13 -8.31
N ALA A 154 7.35 -6.38 -8.34
CA ALA A 154 7.95 -7.41 -9.18
C ALA A 154 7.76 -7.13 -10.67
N VAL A 155 6.57 -6.71 -11.08
CA VAL A 155 6.28 -6.34 -12.47
C VAL A 155 7.16 -5.17 -12.92
N PHE A 156 7.19 -4.08 -12.14
CA PHE A 156 8.03 -2.93 -12.48
C PHE A 156 9.53 -3.26 -12.44
N GLY A 157 9.98 -4.08 -11.48
CA GLY A 157 11.35 -4.56 -11.41
C GLY A 157 11.74 -5.43 -12.61
N TYR A 158 10.82 -6.25 -13.10
CA TYR A 158 11.03 -7.02 -14.32
C TYR A 158 11.11 -6.13 -15.57
N LEU A 159 10.21 -5.13 -15.70
CA LEU A 159 10.24 -4.16 -16.79
C LEU A 159 11.53 -3.31 -16.77
N ALA A 160 11.98 -2.89 -15.59
CA ALA A 160 13.22 -2.15 -15.42
C ALA A 160 14.44 -2.97 -15.91
N ARG A 161 14.50 -4.26 -15.57
CA ARG A 161 15.56 -5.16 -16.05
C ARG A 161 15.58 -5.29 -17.56
N ARG A 162 14.42 -5.18 -18.22
CA ARG A 162 14.28 -5.21 -19.67
C ARG A 162 14.47 -3.84 -20.35
N LYS A 163 14.87 -2.80 -19.62
CA LYS A 163 15.01 -1.41 -20.11
C LYS A 163 13.72 -0.86 -20.76
N LYS A 164 12.56 -1.39 -20.39
CA LYS A 164 11.22 -0.96 -20.81
C LYS A 164 10.44 -0.34 -19.66
N GLU A 165 11.15 0.32 -18.76
CA GLU A 165 10.55 0.94 -17.60
C GLU A 165 9.66 2.11 -18.02
N PRO A 166 8.36 2.11 -17.65
CA PRO A 166 7.48 3.21 -17.96
C PRO A 166 7.87 4.47 -17.17
N SER A 167 7.65 5.65 -17.75
CA SER A 167 7.89 6.92 -17.09
C SER A 167 7.02 7.05 -15.83
N ALA A 168 7.46 7.88 -14.86
CA ALA A 168 6.74 8.08 -13.59
C ALA A 168 5.24 8.39 -13.77
N PRO A 169 4.81 9.26 -14.70
CA PRO A 169 3.38 9.49 -14.94
C PRO A 169 2.63 8.24 -15.42
N ARG A 170 3.25 7.41 -16.25
CA ARG A 170 2.64 6.16 -16.72
C ARG A 170 2.52 5.11 -15.61
N LYS A 171 3.47 5.07 -14.68
CA LYS A 171 3.37 4.22 -13.48
C LYS A 171 2.18 4.62 -12.62
N ILE A 172 2.00 5.92 -12.40
CA ILE A 172 0.87 6.46 -11.63
C ILE A 172 -0.46 6.12 -12.32
N LEU A 173 -0.57 6.33 -13.64
CA LEU A 173 -1.76 5.98 -14.41
C LEU A 173 -2.10 4.48 -14.34
N SER A 174 -1.10 3.61 -14.40
CA SER A 174 -1.35 2.16 -14.30
C SER A 174 -1.78 1.74 -12.89
N LEU A 175 -1.33 2.41 -11.84
CA LEU A 175 -1.77 2.16 -10.46
C LEU A 175 -3.20 2.66 -10.17
N ILE A 176 -3.65 3.70 -10.86
CA ILE A 176 -5.01 4.22 -10.74
C ILE A 176 -6.02 3.28 -11.43
N HIS A 177 -5.59 2.48 -12.41
CA HIS A 177 -6.46 1.55 -13.15
C HIS A 177 -6.55 0.15 -12.51
N ILE A 178 -5.80 -0.11 -11.44
CA ILE A 178 -5.90 -1.35 -10.66
C ILE A 178 -6.83 -1.12 -9.46
#